data_0ff8c9f096a034284fe306b5ad19ba5a
#
_entry.id   0ff8c9f096a034284fe306b5ad19ba5a
#
_cell.length_a   1.000
_cell.length_b   1.000
_cell.length_c   1.000
_cell.angle_alpha   90.00
_cell.angle_beta   90.00
_cell.angle_gamma   90.00
#
_symmetry.space_group_name_H-M   'P 1'
#
loop_
_entity.id
_entity.type
_entity.pdbx_description
1 polymer ?
#
loop_
_entity_poly.entity_id
_entity_poly.type
_entity_poly.pdbx_seq_one_letter_code
_entity_poly.pdbx_strand_id
1 'polypeptide(L)'
;MTVNEIIQEALEQIGVLAAGETVSAVDQATCLRAFQNMIKSLPGFGLGGGLTDVVVDTSPYTPKMNERVIWTGVGSLTLNLPALLTDGTAIRNGDRVAVTSGGNTGVFVYIAATGLWLVVNSITDDTDSPLGPDCDTALTDMLAYRVARRFGVPITQEISMANDKGERMIAARFAPDMTGEVDPALWSYWSDVSVNLS
;
A
#
# COMPACT_ATOMS: atom_id res chain seq x y z
N MET A 1 -6.54 9.50 -11.41
CA MET A 1 -7.04 10.52 -10.45
C MET A 1 -5.87 11.05 -9.65
N THR A 2 -5.94 12.30 -9.24
CA THR A 2 -5.03 12.88 -8.24
C THR A 2 -5.49 12.51 -6.83
N VAL A 3 -4.59 12.64 -5.85
CA VAL A 3 -4.94 12.41 -4.44
C VAL A 3 -6.03 13.39 -3.97
N ASN A 4 -6.04 14.63 -4.51
CA ASN A 4 -7.08 15.61 -4.23
C ASN A 4 -8.47 15.11 -4.67
N GLU A 5 -8.58 14.55 -5.87
CA GLU A 5 -9.84 14.00 -6.39
C GLU A 5 -10.31 12.81 -5.54
N ILE A 6 -9.40 11.92 -5.12
CA ILE A 6 -9.72 10.81 -4.21
C ILE A 6 -10.25 11.33 -2.86
N ILE A 7 -9.63 12.38 -2.31
CA ILE A 7 -10.07 12.99 -1.04
C ILE A 7 -11.47 13.60 -1.22
N GLN A 8 -11.69 14.34 -2.29
CA GLN A 8 -12.97 14.97 -2.57
C GLN A 8 -14.09 13.93 -2.69
N GLU A 9 -13.89 12.91 -3.52
CA GLU A 9 -14.87 11.84 -3.69
C GLU A 9 -15.15 11.07 -2.38
N ALA A 10 -14.12 10.83 -1.56
CA ALA A 10 -14.28 10.17 -0.28
C ALA A 10 -15.15 11.00 0.71
N LEU A 11 -15.00 12.33 0.71
CA LEU A 11 -15.79 13.23 1.54
C LEU A 11 -17.24 13.39 1.01
N GLU A 12 -17.43 13.39 -0.31
CA GLU A 12 -18.74 13.37 -0.94
C GLU A 12 -19.48 12.06 -0.61
N GLN A 13 -18.79 10.93 -0.67
CA GLN A 13 -19.36 9.60 -0.38
C GLN A 13 -19.90 9.48 1.05
N ILE A 14 -19.24 10.11 2.02
CA ILE A 14 -19.71 10.13 3.42
C ILE A 14 -20.64 11.31 3.74
N GLY A 15 -20.98 12.15 2.75
CA GLY A 15 -21.90 13.26 2.89
C GLY A 15 -21.39 14.45 3.70
N VAL A 16 -20.07 14.57 3.86
CA VAL A 16 -19.42 15.72 4.50
C VAL A 16 -19.28 16.89 3.53
N LEU A 17 -19.12 16.57 2.25
CA LEU A 17 -19.00 17.54 1.18
C LEU A 17 -20.19 17.37 0.23
N ALA A 18 -20.81 18.47 -0.22
CA ALA A 18 -21.80 18.38 -1.28
C ALA A 18 -21.09 18.33 -2.64
N ALA A 19 -21.73 17.69 -3.61
CA ALA A 19 -21.17 17.54 -4.96
C ALA A 19 -20.82 18.91 -5.56
N GLY A 20 -19.54 19.08 -5.93
CA GLY A 20 -19.02 20.33 -6.50
C GLY A 20 -18.56 21.38 -5.48
N GLU A 21 -18.62 21.10 -4.19
CA GLU A 21 -17.98 21.94 -3.16
C GLU A 21 -16.48 21.66 -3.08
N THR A 22 -15.72 22.69 -2.71
CA THR A 22 -14.28 22.56 -2.49
C THR A 22 -13.99 22.22 -1.03
N VAL A 23 -13.08 21.28 -0.82
CA VAL A 23 -12.64 20.90 0.53
C VAL A 23 -11.94 22.06 1.22
N SER A 24 -12.21 22.28 2.51
CA SER A 24 -11.47 23.27 3.30
C SER A 24 -10.00 22.85 3.46
N ALA A 25 -9.07 23.80 3.54
CA ALA A 25 -7.64 23.50 3.70
C ALA A 25 -7.34 22.65 4.96
N VAL A 26 -8.12 22.78 6.02
CA VAL A 26 -7.97 22.02 7.26
C VAL A 26 -8.43 20.58 7.07
N ASP A 27 -9.55 20.38 6.40
CA ASP A 27 -10.10 19.05 6.11
C ASP A 27 -9.22 18.34 5.10
N GLN A 28 -8.75 19.06 4.07
CA GLN A 28 -7.78 18.55 3.08
C GLN A 28 -6.52 18.00 3.77
N ALA A 29 -5.89 18.80 4.64
CA ALA A 29 -4.70 18.37 5.37
C ALA A 29 -4.96 17.15 6.27
N THR A 30 -6.17 17.06 6.84
CA THR A 30 -6.60 15.95 7.69
C THR A 30 -6.78 14.68 6.85
N CYS A 31 -7.43 14.78 5.70
CA CYS A 31 -7.65 13.67 4.78
C CYS A 31 -6.35 13.22 4.12
N LEU A 32 -5.49 14.15 3.70
CA LEU A 32 -4.18 13.83 3.14
C LEU A 32 -3.32 13.01 4.13
N ARG A 33 -3.31 13.41 5.40
CA ARG A 33 -2.60 12.64 6.44
C ARG A 33 -3.22 11.26 6.65
N ALA A 34 -4.56 11.14 6.58
CA ALA A 34 -5.24 9.86 6.66
C ALA A 34 -4.90 8.97 5.46
N PHE A 35 -4.87 9.55 4.26
CA PHE A 35 -4.47 8.88 3.03
C PHE A 35 -3.03 8.36 3.10
N GLN A 36 -2.07 9.22 3.47
CA GLN A 36 -0.67 8.80 3.65
C GLN A 36 -0.55 7.63 4.65
N ASN A 37 -1.27 7.70 5.78
CA ASN A 37 -1.27 6.61 6.76
C ASN A 37 -1.94 5.33 6.22
N MET A 38 -2.96 5.47 5.37
CA MET A 38 -3.59 4.37 4.67
C MET A 38 -2.58 3.66 3.77
N ILE A 39 -1.88 4.39 2.90
CA ILE A 39 -0.87 3.82 2.00
C ILE A 39 0.24 3.11 2.80
N LYS A 40 0.70 3.68 3.93
CA LYS A 40 1.69 3.02 4.80
C LYS A 40 1.20 1.71 5.40
N SER A 41 -0.10 1.60 5.67
CA SER A 41 -0.71 0.46 6.33
C SER A 41 -1.24 -0.60 5.36
N LEU A 42 -1.23 -0.34 4.04
CA LEU A 42 -1.59 -1.34 3.06
C LEU A 42 -0.77 -2.61 3.30
N PRO A 43 -1.38 -3.79 3.31
CA PRO A 43 -0.66 -5.03 3.50
C PRO A 43 0.47 -5.10 2.47
N GLY A 44 1.66 -5.49 2.91
CA GLY A 44 2.76 -5.79 2.01
C GLY A 44 2.30 -6.84 1.04
N PHE A 45 2.34 -6.52 -0.22
CA PHE A 45 1.84 -7.38 -1.29
C PHE A 45 2.78 -8.56 -1.45
N GLY A 46 2.53 -9.59 -0.74
CA GLY A 46 3.29 -10.83 -0.76
C GLY A 46 3.38 -11.41 0.63
N LEU A 47 2.52 -12.37 0.90
CA LEU A 47 2.64 -13.31 2.02
C LEU A 47 2.32 -12.79 3.42
N GLY A 48 1.47 -11.78 3.62
CA GLY A 48 0.98 -11.42 4.97
C GLY A 48 2.08 -11.13 6.01
N GLY A 49 3.33 -11.02 5.55
CA GLY A 49 4.49 -10.75 6.37
C GLY A 49 4.60 -9.27 6.67
N GLY A 50 4.79 -8.93 7.93
CA GLY A 50 5.24 -7.60 8.33
C GLY A 50 6.61 -7.29 7.71
N LEU A 51 7.03 -6.03 7.84
CA LEU A 51 8.38 -5.64 7.45
C LEU A 51 9.41 -6.41 8.29
N THR A 52 10.44 -6.94 7.64
CA THR A 52 11.56 -7.60 8.33
C THR A 52 12.56 -6.56 8.81
N ASP A 53 12.88 -6.55 10.09
CA ASP A 53 13.84 -5.62 10.66
C ASP A 53 15.27 -6.00 10.27
N VAL A 54 15.99 -5.04 9.69
CA VAL A 54 17.41 -5.18 9.31
C VAL A 54 18.20 -4.00 9.88
N VAL A 55 19.22 -4.31 10.66
CA VAL A 55 20.14 -3.31 11.19
C VAL A 55 21.25 -3.08 10.17
N VAL A 56 21.46 -1.82 9.79
CA VAL A 56 22.44 -1.41 8.77
C VAL A 56 23.33 -0.31 9.34
N ASP A 57 24.63 -0.46 9.15
CA ASP A 57 25.67 0.48 9.60
C ASP A 57 26.55 0.99 8.46
N THR A 58 26.33 0.49 7.24
CA THR A 58 27.09 0.86 6.03
C THR A 58 26.21 1.56 5.01
N SER A 59 26.73 2.61 4.37
CA SER A 59 26.07 3.37 3.32
C SER A 59 27.00 3.43 2.07
N PRO A 60 26.49 3.27 0.85
CA PRO A 60 25.09 3.05 0.47
C PRO A 60 24.58 1.63 0.76
N TYR A 61 23.29 1.50 1.01
CA TYR A 61 22.62 0.22 1.26
C TYR A 61 21.55 -0.06 0.20
N THR A 62 21.49 -1.30 -0.29
CA THR A 62 20.44 -1.77 -1.21
C THR A 62 19.49 -2.67 -0.43
N PRO A 63 18.30 -2.17 -0.05
CA PRO A 63 17.34 -2.94 0.72
C PRO A 63 16.68 -4.03 -0.13
N LYS A 64 16.28 -5.11 0.53
CA LYS A 64 15.35 -6.08 -0.03
C LYS A 64 13.91 -5.59 0.17
N MET A 65 12.98 -6.19 -0.58
CA MET A 65 11.58 -5.84 -0.45
C MET A 65 11.04 -6.21 0.94
N ASN A 66 10.15 -5.35 1.43
CA ASN A 66 9.50 -5.50 2.74
C ASN A 66 10.47 -5.51 3.93
N GLU A 67 11.61 -4.85 3.81
CA GLU A 67 12.52 -4.60 4.92
C GLU A 67 12.18 -3.30 5.66
N ARG A 68 12.39 -3.34 7.00
CA ARG A 68 12.47 -2.15 7.82
C ARG A 68 13.94 -1.91 8.18
N VAL A 69 14.54 -0.93 7.56
CA VAL A 69 15.95 -0.58 7.76
C VAL A 69 16.09 0.24 9.03
N ILE A 70 16.87 -0.26 9.98
CA ILE A 70 17.26 0.41 11.22
C ILE A 70 18.70 0.89 11.04
N TRP A 71 18.86 2.19 10.78
CA TRP A 71 20.18 2.78 10.58
C TRP A 71 20.89 3.02 11.89
N THR A 72 22.11 2.49 12.03
CA THR A 72 22.98 2.66 13.20
C THR A 72 24.35 3.26 12.84
N GLY A 73 24.61 3.49 11.55
CA GLY A 73 25.86 4.05 11.07
C GLY A 73 26.03 5.55 11.34
N VAL A 74 27.20 6.07 10.99
CA VAL A 74 27.54 7.50 11.12
C VAL A 74 27.13 8.24 9.84
N GLY A 75 26.47 9.40 9.99
CA GLY A 75 26.02 10.22 8.86
C GLY A 75 24.66 9.80 8.30
N SER A 76 24.39 10.20 7.07
CA SER A 76 23.12 9.91 6.40
C SER A 76 23.17 8.59 5.63
N LEU A 77 22.13 7.78 5.78
CA LEU A 77 21.94 6.59 4.96
C LEU A 77 21.59 6.99 3.53
N THR A 78 22.31 6.46 2.56
CA THR A 78 21.94 6.50 1.15
C THR A 78 21.33 5.16 0.77
N LEU A 79 20.10 5.18 0.25
CA LEU A 79 19.43 3.98 -0.26
C LEU A 79 19.64 3.87 -1.76
N ASN A 80 20.14 2.73 -2.21
CA ASN A 80 20.07 2.32 -3.60
C ASN A 80 18.76 1.53 -3.79
N LEU A 81 17.75 2.19 -4.31
CA LEU A 81 16.46 1.58 -4.58
C LEU A 81 16.46 1.10 -6.04
N PRO A 82 16.63 -0.20 -6.29
CA PRO A 82 16.74 -0.74 -7.64
C PRO A 82 15.38 -0.76 -8.34
N ALA A 83 15.40 -0.76 -9.67
CA ALA A 83 14.20 -1.04 -10.47
C ALA A 83 13.92 -2.55 -10.59
N LEU A 84 14.93 -3.39 -10.33
CA LEU A 84 14.87 -4.85 -10.30
C LEU A 84 15.61 -5.36 -9.07
N LEU A 85 15.16 -6.46 -8.50
CA LEU A 85 15.90 -7.14 -7.44
C LEU A 85 17.20 -7.75 -7.98
N THR A 86 18.15 -8.01 -7.09
CA THR A 86 19.45 -8.58 -7.43
C THR A 86 19.37 -9.98 -8.06
N ASP A 87 18.28 -10.69 -7.82
CA ASP A 87 17.97 -11.99 -8.42
C ASP A 87 17.23 -11.89 -9.79
N GLY A 88 17.01 -10.66 -10.28
CA GLY A 88 16.28 -10.41 -11.53
C GLY A 88 14.77 -10.41 -11.38
N THR A 89 14.22 -10.63 -10.18
CA THR A 89 12.79 -10.57 -9.93
C THR A 89 12.30 -9.12 -10.08
N ALA A 90 11.21 -8.93 -10.83
CA ALA A 90 10.61 -7.60 -10.99
C ALA A 90 10.03 -7.11 -9.65
N ILE A 91 10.32 -5.84 -9.32
CA ILE A 91 9.70 -5.17 -8.19
C ILE A 91 8.25 -4.92 -8.54
N ARG A 92 7.36 -5.23 -7.62
CA ARG A 92 5.92 -5.10 -7.83
C ARG A 92 5.44 -3.73 -7.41
N ASN A 93 4.38 -3.26 -8.06
CA ASN A 93 3.70 -2.06 -7.63
C ASN A 93 3.22 -2.23 -6.17
N GLY A 94 3.53 -1.24 -5.33
CA GLY A 94 3.19 -1.28 -3.91
C GLY A 94 4.21 -1.98 -3.00
N ASP A 95 5.29 -2.58 -3.52
CA ASP A 95 6.40 -3.05 -2.69
C ASP A 95 6.98 -1.90 -1.87
N ARG A 96 7.37 -2.18 -0.62
CA ARG A 96 7.72 -1.15 0.37
C ARG A 96 9.07 -1.40 0.99
N VAL A 97 9.71 -0.31 1.33
CA VAL A 97 10.87 -0.27 2.23
C VAL A 97 10.63 0.81 3.28
N ALA A 98 10.79 0.50 4.54
CA ALA A 98 10.70 1.48 5.61
C ALA A 98 12.09 1.78 6.17
N VAL A 99 12.36 3.06 6.46
CA VAL A 99 13.59 3.52 7.13
C VAL A 99 13.20 4.22 8.41
N THR A 100 13.75 3.78 9.55
CA THR A 100 13.36 4.27 10.87
C THR A 100 14.24 5.39 11.41
N SER A 101 15.47 5.54 10.87
CA SER A 101 16.43 6.53 11.35
C SER A 101 17.42 6.94 10.24
N GLY A 102 18.17 8.03 10.50
CA GLY A 102 19.17 8.54 9.55
C GLY A 102 18.58 9.32 8.38
N GLY A 103 18.63 10.58 8.32
CA GLY A 103 18.29 11.58 7.28
C GLY A 103 17.16 11.28 6.25
N ASN A 104 16.96 10.04 5.90
CA ASN A 104 15.96 9.55 4.93
C ASN A 104 14.89 8.70 5.60
N THR A 105 14.40 9.10 6.77
CA THR A 105 13.36 8.39 7.49
C THR A 105 12.02 8.44 6.72
N GLY A 106 11.41 7.30 6.48
CA GLY A 106 10.12 7.24 5.78
C GLY A 106 9.76 5.85 5.29
N VAL A 107 8.60 5.75 4.68
CA VAL A 107 8.16 4.57 3.94
C VAL A 107 8.23 4.89 2.45
N PHE A 108 8.97 4.09 1.72
CA PHE A 108 9.10 4.15 0.28
C PHE A 108 8.19 3.09 -0.35
N VAL A 109 7.44 3.46 -1.36
CA VAL A 109 6.56 2.57 -2.11
C VAL A 109 6.96 2.60 -3.58
N TYR A 110 7.09 1.44 -4.20
CA TYR A 110 7.37 1.36 -5.63
C TYR A 110 6.12 1.56 -6.45
N ILE A 111 6.21 2.42 -7.47
CA ILE A 111 5.14 2.74 -8.42
C ILE A 111 5.51 2.18 -9.77
N ALA A 112 4.96 1.04 -10.15
CA ALA A 112 5.29 0.36 -11.39
C ALA A 112 4.96 1.20 -12.64
N ALA A 113 3.91 2.01 -12.59
CA ALA A 113 3.51 2.88 -13.71
C ALA A 113 4.59 3.91 -14.09
N THR A 114 5.37 4.38 -13.13
CA THR A 114 6.46 5.34 -13.32
C THR A 114 7.84 4.71 -13.24
N GLY A 115 7.95 3.47 -12.75
CA GLY A 115 9.22 2.83 -12.44
C GLY A 115 10.00 3.49 -11.30
N LEU A 116 9.35 4.28 -10.45
CA LEU A 116 9.98 5.09 -9.41
C LEU A 116 9.53 4.68 -8.00
N TRP A 117 10.40 4.95 -7.04
CA TRP A 117 10.09 4.84 -5.62
C TRP A 117 9.55 6.18 -5.09
N LEU A 118 8.38 6.14 -4.49
CA LEU A 118 7.73 7.30 -3.90
C LEU A 118 7.86 7.24 -2.38
N VAL A 119 8.34 8.33 -1.77
CA VAL A 119 8.29 8.50 -0.32
C VAL A 119 6.86 8.84 0.07
N VAL A 120 6.21 8.01 0.88
CA VAL A 120 4.78 8.21 1.21
C VAL A 120 4.51 9.57 1.86
N ASN A 121 5.44 10.09 2.65
CA ASN A 121 5.29 11.41 3.25
C ASN A 121 5.41 12.57 2.25
N SER A 122 5.91 12.32 1.03
CA SER A 122 5.96 13.32 -0.04
C SER A 122 4.73 13.31 -0.95
N ILE A 123 3.76 12.46 -0.67
CA ILE A 123 2.47 12.49 -1.36
C ILE A 123 1.78 13.81 -0.98
N THR A 124 1.43 14.57 -1.98
CA THR A 124 0.66 15.82 -1.88
C THR A 124 -0.67 15.65 -2.60
N ASP A 125 -1.50 16.65 -2.52
CA ASP A 125 -2.82 16.72 -3.16
C ASP A 125 -2.72 16.58 -4.69
N ASP A 126 -1.66 17.15 -5.28
CA ASP A 126 -1.42 17.14 -6.73
C ASP A 126 -0.74 15.85 -7.21
N THR A 127 -0.39 14.95 -6.30
CA THR A 127 0.23 13.67 -6.66
C THR A 127 -0.80 12.77 -7.35
N ASP A 128 -0.42 12.15 -8.46
CA ASP A 128 -1.24 11.11 -9.08
C ASP A 128 -1.44 9.92 -8.14
N SER A 129 -2.55 9.21 -8.33
CA SER A 129 -2.87 8.01 -7.55
C SER A 129 -1.67 7.04 -7.49
N PRO A 130 -1.18 6.73 -6.28
CA PRO A 130 0.06 5.97 -6.11
C PRO A 130 -0.06 4.50 -6.52
N LEU A 131 -1.26 3.96 -6.68
CA LEU A 131 -1.48 2.56 -7.05
C LEU A 131 -1.97 2.39 -8.50
N GLY A 132 -2.17 3.50 -9.21
CA GLY A 132 -2.70 3.53 -10.56
C GLY A 132 -4.23 3.59 -10.63
N PRO A 133 -4.77 3.93 -11.80
CA PRO A 133 -6.18 4.27 -11.97
C PRO A 133 -7.13 3.11 -11.64
N ASP A 134 -6.69 1.87 -11.79
CA ASP A 134 -7.49 0.68 -11.48
C ASP A 134 -7.82 0.56 -9.99
N CYS A 135 -7.05 1.25 -9.12
CA CYS A 135 -7.21 1.21 -7.68
C CYS A 135 -7.90 2.46 -7.11
N ASP A 136 -8.20 3.46 -7.92
CA ASP A 136 -8.70 4.76 -7.45
C ASP A 136 -9.99 4.61 -6.64
N THR A 137 -10.98 3.88 -7.16
CA THR A 137 -12.24 3.63 -6.45
C THR A 137 -12.00 2.91 -5.11
N ALA A 138 -11.11 1.92 -5.09
CA ALA A 138 -10.78 1.21 -3.86
C ALA A 138 -10.12 2.12 -2.83
N LEU A 139 -9.22 3.00 -3.27
CA LEU A 139 -8.58 3.98 -2.40
C LEU A 139 -9.59 5.00 -1.84
N THR A 140 -10.56 5.43 -2.67
CA THR A 140 -11.66 6.31 -2.25
C THR A 140 -12.52 5.66 -1.17
N ASP A 141 -12.99 4.43 -1.39
CA ASP A 141 -13.81 3.68 -0.45
C ASP A 141 -13.09 3.46 0.89
N MET A 142 -11.84 3.08 0.84
CA MET A 142 -11.01 2.86 2.03
C MET A 142 -10.72 4.16 2.78
N LEU A 143 -10.51 5.26 2.06
CA LEU A 143 -10.30 6.57 2.66
C LEU A 143 -11.59 7.05 3.33
N ALA A 144 -12.75 6.95 2.66
CA ALA A 144 -14.06 7.30 3.19
C ALA A 144 -14.33 6.60 4.53
N TYR A 145 -14.09 5.29 4.61
CA TYR A 145 -14.20 4.53 5.86
C TYR A 145 -13.30 5.08 6.98
N ARG A 146 -12.04 5.41 6.66
CA ARG A 146 -11.05 5.90 7.65
C ARG A 146 -11.37 7.31 8.16
N VAL A 147 -11.88 8.17 7.30
CA VAL A 147 -12.16 9.56 7.66
C VAL A 147 -13.56 9.76 8.26
N ALA A 148 -14.53 8.90 7.99
CA ALA A 148 -15.90 9.00 8.49
C ALA A 148 -15.97 9.33 10.00
N ARG A 149 -15.21 8.56 10.80
CA ARG A 149 -15.18 8.79 12.27
C ARG A 149 -14.59 10.14 12.65
N ARG A 150 -13.67 10.69 11.88
CA ARG A 150 -13.04 11.99 12.17
C ARG A 150 -14.00 13.16 11.93
N PHE A 151 -14.93 12.96 11.00
CA PHE A 151 -15.98 13.92 10.68
C PHE A 151 -17.30 13.66 11.43
N GLY A 152 -17.30 12.72 12.38
CA GLY A 152 -18.49 12.40 13.17
C GLY A 152 -19.58 11.66 12.37
N VAL A 153 -19.24 11.12 11.22
CA VAL A 153 -20.17 10.36 10.37
C VAL A 153 -20.21 8.90 10.86
N PRO A 154 -21.41 8.34 11.13
CA PRO A 154 -21.52 6.96 11.51
C PRO A 154 -21.11 6.05 10.34
N ILE A 155 -20.34 4.99 10.63
CA ILE A 155 -20.00 3.99 9.62
C ILE A 155 -21.24 3.14 9.36
N THR A 156 -21.82 3.32 8.20
CA THR A 156 -22.93 2.49 7.71
C THR A 156 -22.41 1.13 7.22
N GLN A 157 -23.33 0.18 7.08
CA GLN A 157 -22.99 -1.12 6.49
C GLN A 157 -22.43 -0.97 5.07
N GLU A 158 -22.96 -0.02 4.30
CA GLU A 158 -22.53 0.28 2.94
C GLU A 158 -21.07 0.75 2.91
N ILE A 159 -20.70 1.73 3.74
CA ILE A 159 -19.31 2.22 3.85
C ILE A 159 -18.36 1.09 4.29
N SER A 160 -18.79 0.23 5.21
CA SER A 160 -17.98 -0.91 5.65
C SER A 160 -17.77 -1.93 4.53
N MET A 161 -18.83 -2.28 3.80
CA MET A 161 -18.75 -3.22 2.67
C MET A 161 -17.89 -2.67 1.53
N ALA A 162 -17.98 -1.37 1.24
CA ALA A 162 -17.14 -0.70 0.24
C ALA A 162 -15.66 -0.79 0.62
N ASN A 163 -15.32 -0.49 1.89
CA ASN A 163 -13.95 -0.65 2.40
C ASN A 163 -13.43 -2.09 2.22
N ASP A 164 -14.22 -3.09 2.65
CA ASP A 164 -13.81 -4.50 2.55
C ASP A 164 -13.61 -4.95 1.11
N LYS A 165 -14.47 -4.45 0.20
CA LYS A 165 -14.32 -4.68 -1.24
C LYS A 165 -13.06 -4.03 -1.77
N GLY A 166 -12.78 -2.77 -1.38
CA GLY A 166 -11.58 -2.05 -1.76
C GLY A 166 -10.31 -2.76 -1.32
N GLU A 167 -10.25 -3.20 -0.05
CA GLU A 167 -9.10 -3.95 0.47
C GLU A 167 -8.85 -5.26 -0.30
N ARG A 168 -9.92 -6.02 -0.60
CA ARG A 168 -9.82 -7.24 -1.39
C ARG A 168 -9.37 -6.98 -2.82
N MET A 169 -9.85 -5.90 -3.44
CA MET A 169 -9.47 -5.53 -4.81
C MET A 169 -7.99 -5.18 -4.89
N ILE A 170 -7.49 -4.38 -3.95
CA ILE A 170 -6.07 -4.06 -3.86
C ILE A 170 -5.25 -5.32 -3.57
N ALA A 171 -5.67 -6.14 -2.62
CA ALA A 171 -4.99 -7.39 -2.30
C ALA A 171 -4.91 -8.34 -3.51
N ALA A 172 -6.01 -8.48 -4.26
CA ALA A 172 -6.06 -9.33 -5.45
C ALA A 172 -5.18 -8.78 -6.58
N ARG A 173 -5.17 -7.45 -6.78
CA ARG A 173 -4.38 -6.79 -7.84
C ARG A 173 -2.88 -6.96 -7.65
N PHE A 174 -2.45 -7.03 -6.40
CA PHE A 174 -1.03 -7.13 -6.04
C PHE A 174 -0.66 -8.46 -5.40
N ALA A 175 -1.58 -9.45 -5.42
CA ALA A 175 -1.26 -10.80 -5.01
C ALA A 175 -0.07 -11.31 -5.85
N PRO A 176 0.89 -12.01 -5.23
CA PRO A 176 1.96 -12.63 -5.99
C PRO A 176 1.34 -13.62 -6.99
N ASP A 177 1.83 -13.60 -8.23
CA ASP A 177 1.52 -14.66 -9.17
C ASP A 177 2.00 -15.99 -8.57
N MET A 178 1.04 -16.74 -8.06
CA MET A 178 1.27 -18.10 -7.56
C MET A 178 1.43 -19.06 -8.74
N THR A 179 2.32 -18.74 -9.68
CA THR A 179 2.79 -19.66 -10.73
C THR A 179 3.89 -20.58 -10.20
N GLY A 180 3.86 -20.88 -8.89
CA GLY A 180 4.63 -21.98 -8.36
C GLY A 180 4.05 -23.27 -8.91
N GLU A 181 4.89 -24.12 -9.52
CA GLU A 181 4.55 -25.52 -9.74
C GLU A 181 3.96 -26.07 -8.45
N VAL A 182 2.67 -26.43 -8.50
CA VAL A 182 2.06 -27.14 -7.38
C VAL A 182 2.89 -28.38 -7.20
N ASP A 183 3.53 -28.53 -6.04
CA ASP A 183 4.37 -29.67 -5.74
C ASP A 183 3.60 -30.95 -6.13
N PRO A 184 4.11 -31.75 -7.07
CA PRO A 184 3.42 -32.97 -7.50
C PRO A 184 3.01 -33.88 -6.34
N ALA A 185 3.71 -33.78 -5.20
CA ALA A 185 3.35 -34.48 -3.98
C ALA A 185 2.00 -34.04 -3.38
N LEU A 186 1.57 -32.78 -3.60
CA LEU A 186 0.26 -32.31 -3.16
C LEU A 186 -0.86 -32.86 -4.06
N TRP A 187 -0.60 -33.10 -5.34
CA TRP A 187 -1.57 -33.70 -6.24
C TRP A 187 -1.83 -35.19 -5.89
N SER A 188 -0.80 -35.94 -5.49
CA SER A 188 -0.96 -37.33 -5.05
C SER A 188 -1.81 -37.43 -3.77
N TYR A 189 -1.65 -36.50 -2.85
CA TYR A 189 -2.42 -36.48 -1.59
C TYR A 189 -3.93 -36.23 -1.83
N TRP A 190 -4.30 -35.40 -2.79
CA TRP A 190 -5.70 -35.13 -3.13
C TRP A 190 -6.34 -36.23 -3.97
N SER A 191 -5.57 -36.96 -4.78
CA SER A 191 -6.09 -38.09 -5.55
C SER A 191 -6.39 -39.32 -4.66
N ASP A 192 -5.63 -39.54 -3.59
CA ASP A 192 -5.85 -40.65 -2.65
C ASP A 192 -7.03 -40.43 -1.71
N VAL A 193 -7.40 -39.15 -1.43
CA VAL A 193 -8.56 -38.84 -0.57
C VAL A 193 -9.90 -39.07 -1.29
N SER A 194 -9.93 -39.01 -2.62
CA SER A 194 -11.15 -39.17 -3.41
C SER A 194 -11.58 -40.64 -3.63
N VAL A 195 -10.74 -41.61 -3.32
CA VAL A 195 -11.00 -43.03 -3.56
C VAL A 195 -11.66 -43.77 -2.38
N ASN A 196 -11.73 -43.14 -1.19
CA ASN A 196 -12.27 -43.80 0.01
C ASN A 196 -13.72 -43.37 0.36
N LEU A 197 -14.50 -42.87 -0.60
CA LEU A 197 -15.93 -42.53 -0.42
C LEU A 197 -16.86 -43.39 -1.31
N SER A 198 -16.51 -44.66 -1.52
CA SER A 198 -17.40 -45.64 -2.13
C SER A 198 -17.79 -46.74 -1.16
#